data_a9df95cc8b6f6c385d5cdca8a7a9ab5f
#
_entry.id   a9df95cc8b6f6c385d5cdca8a7a9ab5f
#
_cell.length_a   1.000
_cell.length_b   1.000
_cell.length_c   1.000
_cell.angle_alpha   90.00
_cell.angle_beta   90.00
_cell.angle_gamma   90.00
#
_symmetry.space_group_name_H-M   'P 1'
#
loop_
_entity.id
_entity.type
_entity.pdbx_description
1 polymer ?
#
loop_
_entity_poly.entity_id
_entity_poly.type
_entity_poly.pdbx_seq_one_letter_code
_entity_poly.pdbx_strand_id
1 'polypeptide(L)'
;MSEYRKKPVVIEAFKWTGDEHQTEDPAWINVPGIAFFENVGTPEVVLKINTLEGVMTARRGDYIIRGIKGEVYPCKPDIFEATYEPV
;
A
#
# COMPACT_ATOMS: atom_id res chain seq x y z
N MET A 1 18.08 28.04 5.09
CA MET A 1 17.36 26.79 4.82
C MET A 1 16.49 26.96 3.58
N SER A 2 16.52 25.97 2.71
CA SER A 2 15.67 25.99 1.50
C SER A 2 14.39 25.23 1.76
N GLU A 3 13.32 25.69 1.13
CA GLU A 3 12.04 25.01 1.18
C GLU A 3 11.81 24.24 -0.13
N TYR A 4 11.17 23.10 -0.04
CA TYR A 4 10.85 22.27 -1.20
C TYR A 4 9.37 21.90 -1.18
N ARG A 5 8.77 21.87 -2.36
CA ARG A 5 7.40 21.40 -2.56
C ARG A 5 7.42 20.08 -3.26
N LYS A 6 6.62 19.13 -2.77
CA LYS A 6 6.46 17.84 -3.46
C LYS A 6 5.82 18.10 -4.82
N LYS A 7 6.43 17.57 -5.87
CA LYS A 7 5.86 17.68 -7.22
C LYS A 7 4.56 16.89 -7.28
N PRO A 8 3.55 17.41 -8.00
CA PRO A 8 2.33 16.63 -8.21
C PRO A 8 2.65 15.43 -9.10
N VAL A 9 2.40 14.24 -8.58
CA VAL A 9 2.58 12.98 -9.31
C VAL A 9 1.34 12.14 -9.12
N VAL A 10 0.97 11.39 -10.16
CA VAL A 10 -0.12 10.44 -10.08
C VAL A 10 0.47 9.08 -9.70
N ILE A 11 -0.08 8.48 -8.67
CA ILE A 11 0.31 7.14 -8.21
C ILE A 11 -0.92 6.24 -8.29
N GLU A 12 -0.69 4.95 -8.23
CA GLU A 12 -1.75 3.98 -8.10
C GLU A 12 -1.82 3.52 -6.65
N ALA A 13 -3.01 3.29 -6.15
CA ALA A 13 -3.21 2.83 -4.78
C ALA A 13 -4.55 2.13 -4.64
N PHE A 14 -4.63 1.29 -3.62
CA PHE A 14 -5.90 0.68 -3.25
C PHE A 14 -5.95 0.49 -1.74
N LYS A 15 -7.16 0.41 -1.20
CA LYS A 15 -7.36 0.14 0.22
C LYS A 15 -7.40 -1.36 0.44
N TRP A 16 -6.53 -1.86 1.31
CA TRP A 16 -6.50 -3.27 1.62
C TRP A 16 -7.40 -3.56 2.82
N THR A 17 -8.48 -4.32 2.59
CA THR A 17 -9.44 -4.65 3.63
C THR A 17 -9.12 -5.99 4.32
N GLY A 18 -8.43 -6.88 3.61
CA GLY A 18 -8.04 -8.17 4.15
C GLY A 18 -9.16 -9.17 4.32
N ASP A 19 -10.28 -8.96 3.62
CA ASP A 19 -11.46 -9.80 3.74
C ASP A 19 -12.23 -9.88 2.42
N GLU A 20 -13.44 -10.44 2.46
CA GLU A 20 -14.31 -10.60 1.30
C GLU A 20 -14.81 -9.28 0.71
N HIS A 21 -14.65 -8.18 1.42
CA HIS A 21 -15.04 -6.84 0.95
C HIS A 21 -13.95 -6.17 0.13
N GLN A 22 -12.86 -6.88 -0.13
CA GLN A 22 -11.77 -6.37 -0.98
C GLN A 22 -12.29 -6.21 -2.40
N THR A 23 -12.44 -4.97 -2.86
CA THR A 23 -12.99 -4.65 -4.19
C THR A 23 -11.93 -4.40 -5.24
N GLU A 24 -10.72 -4.04 -4.84
CA GLU A 24 -9.63 -3.79 -5.75
C GLU A 24 -8.52 -4.81 -5.51
N ASP A 25 -8.02 -5.39 -6.59
CA ASP A 25 -6.95 -6.38 -6.55
C ASP A 25 -6.09 -6.18 -7.80
N PRO A 26 -5.32 -5.08 -7.83
CA PRO A 26 -4.54 -4.77 -9.01
C PRO A 26 -3.46 -5.82 -9.26
N ALA A 27 -3.19 -6.08 -10.53
CA ALA A 27 -2.24 -7.12 -10.93
C ALA A 27 -0.83 -6.89 -10.39
N TRP A 28 -0.46 -5.63 -10.16
CA TRP A 28 0.90 -5.32 -9.71
C TRP A 28 1.19 -5.77 -8.27
N ILE A 29 0.16 -6.02 -7.44
CA ILE A 29 0.39 -6.57 -6.10
C ILE A 29 0.58 -8.08 -6.12
N ASN A 30 0.07 -8.75 -7.15
CA ASN A 30 0.11 -10.21 -7.26
C ASN A 30 1.36 -10.73 -7.97
N VAL A 31 2.33 -9.87 -8.21
CA VAL A 31 3.61 -10.27 -8.79
C VAL A 31 4.41 -11.06 -7.73
N PRO A 32 4.94 -12.25 -8.07
CA PRO A 32 5.74 -13.02 -7.13
C PRO A 32 6.90 -12.21 -6.55
N GLY A 33 7.09 -12.31 -5.23
CA GLY A 33 8.15 -11.60 -4.53
C GLY A 33 7.79 -10.19 -4.06
N ILE A 34 6.62 -9.66 -4.42
CA ILE A 34 6.18 -8.34 -3.98
C ILE A 34 5.58 -8.40 -2.57
N ALA A 35 4.66 -9.32 -2.33
CA ALA A 35 3.95 -9.39 -1.06
C ALA A 35 3.51 -10.82 -0.73
N PHE A 36 3.25 -11.05 0.55
CA PHE A 36 2.72 -12.32 1.02
C PHE A 36 1.85 -12.09 2.26
N PHE A 37 0.92 -13.02 2.51
CA PHE A 37 0.04 -12.93 3.67
C PHE A 37 0.63 -13.63 4.87
N GLU A 38 0.33 -13.12 6.07
CA GLU A 38 0.56 -13.82 7.33
C GLU A 38 -0.75 -13.87 8.11
N ASN A 39 -0.88 -14.88 8.96
CA ASN A 39 -2.07 -15.11 9.80
C ASN A 39 -3.36 -15.28 9.00
N VAL A 40 -3.25 -15.92 7.84
CA VAL A 40 -4.39 -16.16 6.96
C VAL A 40 -5.46 -16.96 7.69
N GLY A 41 -6.72 -16.53 7.51
CA GLY A 41 -7.86 -17.19 8.14
C GLY A 41 -8.13 -16.73 9.57
N THR A 42 -7.41 -15.73 10.05
CA THR A 42 -7.60 -15.14 11.38
C THR A 42 -7.95 -13.65 11.28
N PRO A 43 -8.53 -13.06 12.35
CA PRO A 43 -8.75 -11.60 12.36
C PRO A 43 -7.49 -10.77 12.33
N GLU A 44 -6.32 -11.37 12.62
CA GLU A 44 -5.03 -10.68 12.60
C GLU A 44 -4.29 -10.85 11.27
N VAL A 45 -4.98 -11.19 10.21
CA VAL A 45 -4.35 -11.29 8.88
C VAL A 45 -3.70 -9.97 8.49
N VAL A 46 -2.47 -10.04 8.00
CA VAL A 46 -1.72 -8.89 7.53
C VAL A 46 -1.10 -9.20 6.17
N LEU A 47 -0.76 -8.14 5.45
CA LEU A 47 -0.04 -8.25 4.19
C LEU A 47 1.40 -7.76 4.42
N LYS A 48 2.36 -8.64 4.19
CA LYS A 48 3.78 -8.31 4.26
C LYS A 48 4.26 -7.90 2.88
N ILE A 49 4.90 -6.77 2.79
CA ILE A 49 5.35 -6.20 1.51
C ILE A 49 6.87 -6.06 1.54
N ASN A 50 7.52 -6.61 0.54
CA ASN A 50 8.97 -6.47 0.38
C ASN A 50 9.28 -5.10 -0.21
N THR A 51 10.01 -4.28 0.54
CA THR A 51 10.44 -2.96 0.10
C THR A 51 11.96 -2.88 0.11
N LEU A 52 12.50 -1.81 -0.47
CA LEU A 52 13.94 -1.56 -0.44
C LEU A 52 14.47 -1.38 0.99
N GLU A 53 13.60 -1.01 1.91
CA GLU A 53 13.95 -0.79 3.31
C GLU A 53 13.64 -2.02 4.18
N GLY A 54 13.31 -3.14 3.56
CA GLY A 54 12.96 -4.37 4.25
C GLY A 54 11.48 -4.69 4.13
N VAL A 55 11.02 -5.64 4.93
CA VAL A 55 9.62 -6.07 4.91
C VAL A 55 8.79 -5.11 5.74
N MET A 56 7.76 -4.53 5.12
CA MET A 56 6.80 -3.67 5.81
C MET A 56 5.47 -4.40 5.95
N THR A 57 4.71 -4.06 6.98
CA THR A 57 3.44 -4.71 7.27
C THR A 57 2.28 -3.78 6.98
N ALA A 58 1.35 -4.22 6.14
CA ALA A 58 0.06 -3.56 5.95
C ALA A 58 -0.98 -4.26 6.80
N ARG A 59 -1.75 -3.47 7.55
CA ARG A 59 -2.86 -3.96 8.35
C ARG A 59 -4.17 -3.65 7.66
N ARG A 60 -5.23 -4.31 8.06
CA ARG A 60 -6.55 -4.10 7.49
C ARG A 60 -6.92 -2.61 7.58
N GLY A 61 -7.35 -2.04 6.46
CA GLY A 61 -7.66 -0.63 6.34
C GLY A 61 -6.54 0.26 5.82
N ASP A 62 -5.31 -0.25 5.78
CA ASP A 62 -4.19 0.50 5.21
C ASP A 62 -4.31 0.56 3.68
N TYR A 63 -3.74 1.62 3.11
CA TYR A 63 -3.61 1.74 1.66
C TYR A 63 -2.31 1.12 1.21
N ILE A 64 -2.33 0.52 0.04
CA ILE A 64 -1.14 0.00 -0.63
C ILE A 64 -0.88 0.88 -1.84
N ILE A 65 0.32 1.43 -1.91
CA ILE A 65 0.71 2.40 -2.95
C ILE A 65 1.72 1.77 -3.88
N ARG A 66 1.54 2.00 -5.18
CA ARG A 66 2.57 1.76 -6.17
C ARG A 66 3.11 3.12 -6.61
N GLY A 67 4.35 3.39 -6.25
CA GLY A 67 5.00 4.66 -6.55
C GLY A 67 5.44 4.80 -8.00
N ILE A 68 6.00 5.97 -8.31
CA ILE A 68 6.35 6.32 -9.69
C ILE A 68 7.44 5.44 -10.31
N LYS A 69 8.23 4.77 -9.49
CA LYS A 69 9.28 3.84 -9.95
C LYS A 69 8.84 2.40 -9.86
N GLY A 70 7.56 2.16 -9.60
CA GLY A 70 7.04 0.81 -9.46
C GLY A 70 7.23 0.19 -8.07
N GLU A 71 7.80 0.92 -7.12
CA GLU A 71 7.93 0.44 -5.74
C GLU A 71 6.57 0.34 -5.07
N VAL A 72 6.39 -0.67 -4.24
CA VAL A 72 5.13 -0.92 -3.53
C VAL A 72 5.38 -0.79 -2.04
N TYR A 73 4.50 -0.07 -1.35
CA TYR A 73 4.63 0.13 0.10
C TYR A 73 3.27 0.45 0.73
N PRO A 74 3.10 0.13 2.03
CA PRO A 74 1.86 0.44 2.74
C PRO A 74 1.85 1.87 3.26
N CYS A 75 0.64 2.41 3.45
CA CYS A 75 0.45 3.74 4.01
C CYS A 75 -0.76 3.75 4.92
N LYS A 76 -0.64 4.38 6.07
CA LYS A 76 -1.76 4.52 7.00
C LYS A 76 -2.87 5.34 6.37
N PRO A 77 -4.15 5.00 6.62
CA PRO A 77 -5.26 5.68 5.96
C PRO A 77 -5.32 7.19 6.24
N ASP A 78 -5.04 7.63 7.46
CA ASP A 78 -5.04 9.04 7.81
C ASP A 78 -3.94 9.81 7.07
N ILE A 79 -2.76 9.22 6.96
CA ILE A 79 -1.64 9.82 6.24
C ILE A 79 -1.94 9.85 4.74
N PHE A 80 -2.51 8.76 4.22
CA PHE A 80 -2.86 8.67 2.80
C PHE A 80 -3.87 9.76 2.43
N GLU A 81 -4.92 9.89 3.22
CA GLU A 81 -5.98 10.86 2.96
C GLU A 81 -5.50 12.31 3.06
N ALA A 82 -4.51 12.56 3.92
CA ALA A 82 -3.92 13.89 4.06
C ALA A 82 -2.94 14.22 2.93
N THR A 83 -2.40 13.21 2.24
CA THR A 83 -1.34 13.39 1.24
C THR A 83 -1.86 13.30 -0.19
N TYR A 84 -2.83 12.45 -0.45
CA TYR A 84 -3.33 12.14 -1.79
C TYR A 84 -4.82 12.41 -1.90
N GLU A 85 -5.26 12.72 -3.13
CA GLU A 85 -6.68 12.88 -3.44
C GLU A 85 -6.98 12.16 -4.76
N PRO A 86 -8.23 11.69 -4.97
CA PRO A 86 -8.60 11.07 -6.23
C PRO A 86 -8.46 12.04 -7.40
N VAL A 87 -8.07 11.52 -8.53
CA VAL A 87 -8.00 12.30 -9.77
C VAL A 87 -9.12 11.94 -10.72
#